data_74a7103a2d5261078b654c7ccb48b260
#
_entry.id   74a7103a2d5261078b654c7ccb48b260
#
_cell.length_a   1.000
_cell.length_b   1.000
_cell.length_c   1.000
_cell.angle_alpha   90.00
_cell.angle_beta   90.00
_cell.angle_gamma   90.00
#
_symmetry.space_group_name_H-M   'P 1'
#
loop_
_entity.id
_entity.type
_entity.pdbx_description
1 polymer ?
#
loop_
_entity_poly.entity_id
_entity_poly.type
_entity_poly.pdbx_seq_one_letter_code
_entity_poly.pdbx_strand_id
1 'polypeptide(L)'
;WHPEEDGSLAYRHHEVIGHNVPPCSYKGPFRLEPAGTLEAWTAMVRKQVQGRTAMELVLVAGFSAMLVPRLRAVSGYDALWLHLVGNSSIGKTTAERLAISAFANPLTGGLVKQWTATTNALLASFDGNFGLPMAVDESSAATIPDFSPFIYMFSQGHGRERAKANGALREAAKWSFTLLS
;
A
#
# COMPACT_ATOMS: atom_id res chain seq x y z
N TRP A 1 -9.99 4.42 -4.51
CA TRP A 1 -11.44 4.52 -4.75
C TRP A 1 -11.81 5.95 -5.10
N HIS A 2 -12.63 6.12 -6.12
CA HIS A 2 -13.13 7.41 -6.59
C HIS A 2 -14.66 7.41 -6.52
N PRO A 3 -15.27 8.51 -6.05
CA PRO A 3 -16.72 8.66 -6.15
C PRO A 3 -17.14 8.85 -7.61
N GLU A 4 -18.20 8.18 -8.02
CA GLU A 4 -18.86 8.33 -9.29
C GLU A 4 -20.05 9.32 -9.17
N GLU A 5 -20.56 9.78 -10.29
CA GLU A 5 -21.68 10.74 -10.33
C GLU A 5 -22.97 10.20 -9.67
N ASP A 6 -23.17 8.88 -9.69
CA ASP A 6 -24.30 8.20 -9.06
C ASP A 6 -24.12 7.96 -7.55
N GLY A 7 -23.02 8.44 -6.95
CA GLY A 7 -22.68 8.26 -5.54
C GLY A 7 -22.03 6.91 -5.21
N SER A 8 -21.85 6.02 -6.19
CA SER A 8 -21.09 4.80 -6.01
C SER A 8 -19.59 5.07 -5.92
N LEU A 9 -18.81 4.08 -5.47
CA LEU A 9 -17.36 4.17 -5.45
C LEU A 9 -16.75 3.17 -6.43
N ALA A 10 -15.88 3.64 -7.32
CA ALA A 10 -15.11 2.82 -8.23
C ALA A 10 -13.64 2.76 -7.84
N TYR A 11 -13.05 1.56 -7.89
CA TYR A 11 -11.60 1.42 -7.82
C TYR A 11 -11.00 1.72 -9.19
N ARG A 12 -10.21 2.78 -9.27
CA ARG A 12 -9.58 3.21 -10.52
C ARG A 12 -8.07 3.07 -10.39
N HIS A 13 -7.51 2.27 -11.26
CA HIS A 13 -6.09 2.09 -11.48
C HIS A 13 -5.72 2.62 -12.87
N HIS A 14 -4.45 2.50 -13.27
CA HIS A 14 -3.98 2.93 -14.58
C HIS A 14 -4.66 2.16 -15.74
N GLU A 15 -4.90 0.87 -15.57
CA GLU A 15 -5.60 0.03 -16.53
C GLU A 15 -7.00 -0.33 -16.04
N VAL A 16 -7.93 -0.35 -16.96
CA VAL A 16 -9.30 -0.81 -16.72
C VAL A 16 -9.43 -2.21 -17.28
N ILE A 17 -9.77 -3.15 -16.41
CA ILE A 17 -10.00 -4.55 -16.78
C ILE A 17 -11.51 -4.80 -16.71
N GLY A 18 -12.16 -5.13 -17.84
CA GLY A 18 -13.58 -5.45 -17.91
C GLY A 18 -14.21 -5.05 -19.24
N HIS A 19 -15.45 -5.52 -19.45
CA HIS A 19 -16.28 -5.13 -20.59
C HIS A 19 -17.12 -3.91 -20.19
N ASN A 20 -17.20 -2.92 -21.08
CA ASN A 20 -18.02 -1.68 -20.92
C ASN A 20 -17.64 -0.85 -19.69
N VAL A 21 -16.40 -0.89 -19.26
CA VAL A 21 -15.91 -0.05 -18.18
C VAL A 21 -15.40 1.26 -18.76
N PRO A 22 -15.78 2.43 -18.21
CA PRO A 22 -15.30 3.71 -18.72
C PRO A 22 -13.77 3.82 -18.57
N PRO A 23 -13.11 4.55 -19.47
CA PRO A 23 -11.67 4.75 -19.39
C PRO A 23 -11.32 5.36 -18.04
N CYS A 24 -10.24 4.83 -17.45
CA CYS A 24 -9.78 5.22 -16.13
C CYS A 24 -8.42 5.90 -16.23
N SER A 25 -8.24 6.98 -15.49
CA SER A 25 -6.93 7.55 -15.26
C SER A 25 -6.68 7.69 -13.76
N TYR A 26 -5.58 7.17 -13.30
CA TYR A 26 -5.15 7.38 -11.92
C TYR A 26 -4.69 8.84 -11.74
N LYS A 27 -5.24 9.51 -10.71
CA LYS A 27 -4.90 10.92 -10.37
C LYS A 27 -4.24 11.06 -9.00
N GLY A 28 -3.83 9.96 -8.40
CA GLY A 28 -3.17 9.96 -7.10
C GLY A 28 -1.67 10.33 -7.16
N PRO A 29 -0.99 10.36 -6.01
CA PRO A 29 0.39 10.81 -5.90
C PRO A 29 1.44 9.79 -6.36
N PHE A 30 1.03 8.56 -6.71
CA PHE A 30 1.96 7.48 -7.02
C PHE A 30 2.09 7.27 -8.54
N ARG A 31 3.26 6.81 -8.97
CA ARG A 31 3.49 6.40 -10.36
C ARG A 31 3.10 4.94 -10.51
N LEU A 32 2.05 4.68 -11.29
CA LEU A 32 1.47 3.36 -11.48
C LEU A 32 1.55 2.90 -12.95
N GLU A 33 2.45 3.46 -13.73
CA GLU A 33 2.60 3.08 -15.14
C GLU A 33 2.95 1.59 -15.25
N PRO A 34 2.22 0.82 -16.08
CA PRO A 34 2.47 -0.59 -16.28
C PRO A 34 3.82 -0.81 -16.97
N ALA A 35 4.49 -1.90 -16.64
CA ALA A 35 5.70 -2.36 -17.31
C ALA A 35 5.63 -3.86 -17.55
N GLY A 36 5.98 -4.30 -18.76
CA GLY A 36 5.83 -5.69 -19.16
C GLY A 36 4.40 -6.05 -19.56
N THR A 37 4.06 -7.32 -19.49
CA THR A 37 2.75 -7.84 -19.86
C THR A 37 2.13 -8.69 -18.73
N LEU A 38 0.80 -8.74 -18.69
CA LEU A 38 0.06 -9.56 -17.73
C LEU A 38 0.40 -11.05 -17.89
N GLU A 39 0.59 -11.53 -19.12
CA GLU A 39 0.95 -12.91 -19.43
C GLU A 39 2.30 -13.27 -18.81
N ALA A 40 3.31 -12.42 -18.99
CA ALA A 40 4.64 -12.65 -18.43
C ALA A 40 4.62 -12.64 -16.90
N TRP A 41 3.90 -11.69 -16.28
CA TRP A 41 3.74 -11.61 -14.84
C TRP A 41 3.00 -12.83 -14.30
N THR A 42 1.90 -13.25 -14.93
CA THR A 42 1.12 -14.42 -14.53
C THR A 42 1.94 -15.72 -14.67
N ALA A 43 2.72 -15.85 -15.74
CA ALA A 43 3.62 -17.01 -15.93
C ALA A 43 4.68 -17.07 -14.82
N MET A 44 5.24 -15.94 -14.43
CA MET A 44 6.19 -15.84 -13.32
C MET A 44 5.53 -16.25 -12.00
N VAL A 45 4.33 -15.75 -11.69
CA VAL A 45 3.58 -16.12 -10.47
C VAL A 45 3.29 -17.62 -10.43
N ARG A 46 2.80 -18.20 -11.53
CA ARG A 46 2.57 -19.66 -11.61
C ARG A 46 3.84 -20.47 -11.36
N LYS A 47 4.96 -20.04 -11.91
CA LYS A 47 6.24 -20.77 -11.80
C LYS A 47 6.91 -20.60 -10.44
N GLN A 48 6.87 -19.39 -9.86
CA GLN A 48 7.70 -19.02 -8.71
C GLN A 48 6.92 -18.88 -7.40
N VAL A 49 5.62 -18.68 -7.44
CA VAL A 49 4.78 -18.36 -6.27
C VAL A 49 3.81 -19.50 -5.96
N GLN A 50 3.15 -20.04 -6.98
CA GLN A 50 2.13 -21.08 -6.80
C GLN A 50 2.68 -22.30 -6.06
N GLY A 51 1.96 -22.72 -5.00
CA GLY A 51 2.36 -23.80 -4.09
C GLY A 51 3.37 -23.39 -3.01
N ARG A 52 3.73 -22.10 -2.94
CA ARG A 52 4.59 -21.55 -1.88
C ARG A 52 3.76 -20.68 -0.96
N THR A 53 3.12 -21.28 0.02
CA THR A 53 2.11 -20.64 0.90
C THR A 53 2.51 -19.26 1.43
N ALA A 54 3.76 -19.08 1.87
CA ALA A 54 4.22 -17.77 2.38
C ALA A 54 4.20 -16.69 1.30
N MET A 55 4.62 -17.01 0.07
CA MET A 55 4.61 -16.06 -1.05
C MET A 55 3.19 -15.78 -1.53
N GLU A 56 2.34 -16.80 -1.59
CA GLU A 56 0.91 -16.66 -1.91
C GLU A 56 0.21 -15.76 -0.89
N LEU A 57 0.46 -15.96 0.42
CA LEU A 57 -0.11 -15.13 1.48
C LEU A 57 0.27 -13.66 1.31
N VAL A 58 1.55 -13.36 1.07
CA VAL A 58 2.01 -11.98 0.90
C VAL A 58 1.42 -11.34 -0.36
N LEU A 59 1.31 -12.09 -1.45
CA LEU A 59 0.68 -11.61 -2.67
C LEU A 59 -0.82 -11.30 -2.45
N VAL A 60 -1.55 -12.21 -1.78
CA VAL A 60 -2.96 -12.00 -1.43
C VAL A 60 -3.12 -10.81 -0.49
N ALA A 61 -2.23 -10.64 0.49
CA ALA A 61 -2.22 -9.47 1.36
C ALA A 61 -2.02 -8.17 0.56
N GLY A 62 -1.17 -8.18 -0.46
CA GLY A 62 -1.05 -7.04 -1.40
C GLY A 62 -2.39 -6.72 -2.07
N PHE A 63 -3.06 -7.71 -2.62
CA PHE A 63 -4.38 -7.53 -3.26
C PHE A 63 -5.46 -7.12 -2.26
N SER A 64 -5.38 -7.50 -0.99
CA SER A 64 -6.34 -7.08 0.03
C SER A 64 -6.38 -5.57 0.23
N ALA A 65 -5.31 -4.85 -0.14
CA ALA A 65 -5.25 -3.39 -0.02
C ALA A 65 -6.42 -2.69 -0.72
N MET A 66 -6.88 -3.19 -1.86
CA MET A 66 -8.03 -2.64 -2.59
C MET A 66 -9.33 -2.74 -1.79
N LEU A 67 -9.44 -3.72 -0.91
CA LEU A 67 -10.67 -3.97 -0.14
C LEU A 67 -10.72 -3.16 1.16
N VAL A 68 -9.58 -2.80 1.74
CA VAL A 68 -9.50 -2.12 3.03
C VAL A 68 -10.36 -0.86 3.08
N PRO A 69 -10.27 0.09 2.13
CA PRO A 69 -11.11 1.28 2.15
C PRO A 69 -12.62 0.99 2.05
N ARG A 70 -12.99 -0.09 1.37
CA ARG A 70 -14.40 -0.51 1.22
C ARG A 70 -14.95 -1.18 2.46
N LEU A 71 -14.12 -1.92 3.15
CA LEU A 71 -14.51 -2.62 4.37
C LEU A 71 -14.53 -1.72 5.62
N ARG A 72 -13.94 -0.53 5.54
CA ARG A 72 -13.88 0.42 6.64
C ARG A 72 -15.22 0.66 7.32
N ALA A 73 -16.28 0.88 6.55
CA ALA A 73 -17.62 1.15 7.06
C ALA A 73 -18.21 -0.03 7.89
N VAL A 74 -17.72 -1.25 7.63
CA VAL A 74 -18.20 -2.47 8.31
C VAL A 74 -17.24 -2.88 9.41
N SER A 75 -15.94 -2.83 9.17
CA SER A 75 -14.91 -3.32 10.08
C SER A 75 -14.43 -2.29 11.09
N GLY A 76 -14.59 -1.00 10.79
CA GLY A 76 -14.04 0.09 11.59
C GLY A 76 -12.52 0.24 11.47
N TYR A 77 -11.85 -0.57 10.64
CA TYR A 77 -10.40 -0.51 10.44
C TYR A 77 -10.05 0.30 9.20
N ASP A 78 -9.12 1.24 9.35
CA ASP A 78 -8.64 2.08 8.25
C ASP A 78 -7.40 1.51 7.55
N ALA A 79 -6.69 0.59 8.19
CA ALA A 79 -5.47 0.02 7.62
C ALA A 79 -5.21 -1.40 8.15
N LEU A 80 -4.53 -2.20 7.35
CA LEU A 80 -4.00 -3.50 7.74
C LEU A 80 -2.48 -3.46 7.68
N TRP A 81 -1.82 -4.15 8.61
CA TRP A 81 -0.38 -4.32 8.59
C TRP A 81 -0.01 -5.80 8.70
N LEU A 82 0.67 -6.31 7.68
CA LEU A 82 1.29 -7.64 7.68
C LEU A 82 2.79 -7.48 7.87
N HIS A 83 3.30 -7.90 9.02
CA HIS A 83 4.72 -7.89 9.32
C HIS A 83 5.35 -9.27 9.05
N LEU A 84 6.38 -9.31 8.19
CA LEU A 84 7.09 -10.52 7.80
C LEU A 84 8.28 -10.76 8.72
N VAL A 85 8.20 -11.78 9.56
CA VAL A 85 9.25 -12.12 10.50
C VAL A 85 10.05 -13.32 9.98
N GLY A 86 11.36 -13.27 10.15
CA GLY A 86 12.26 -14.38 9.79
C GLY A 86 13.71 -13.95 9.68
N ASN A 87 14.59 -14.94 9.53
CA ASN A 87 16.02 -14.70 9.40
C ASN A 87 16.37 -13.82 8.19
N SER A 88 17.56 -13.25 8.19
CA SER A 88 18.06 -12.53 7.01
C SER A 88 18.12 -13.44 5.79
N SER A 89 17.94 -12.84 4.62
CA SER A 89 18.07 -13.52 3.31
C SER A 89 17.07 -14.65 3.02
N ILE A 90 15.96 -14.77 3.75
CA ILE A 90 14.89 -15.75 3.43
C ILE A 90 13.89 -15.26 2.37
N GLY A 91 14.08 -14.08 1.82
CA GLY A 91 13.24 -13.56 0.73
C GLY A 91 12.11 -12.62 1.15
N LYS A 92 12.11 -12.03 2.36
CA LYS A 92 11.10 -11.06 2.82
C LYS A 92 10.93 -9.89 1.84
N THR A 93 12.01 -9.18 1.56
CA THR A 93 12.04 -8.10 0.57
C THR A 93 11.53 -8.54 -0.81
N THR A 94 11.86 -9.77 -1.22
CA THR A 94 11.37 -10.32 -2.50
C THR A 94 9.86 -10.53 -2.47
N ALA A 95 9.30 -11.01 -1.36
CA ALA A 95 7.87 -11.21 -1.19
C ALA A 95 7.11 -9.85 -1.16
N GLU A 96 7.63 -8.86 -0.45
CA GLU A 96 7.08 -7.50 -0.45
C GLU A 96 7.05 -6.91 -1.87
N ARG A 97 8.18 -6.98 -2.59
CA ARG A 97 8.28 -6.51 -3.97
C ARG A 97 7.36 -7.25 -4.93
N LEU A 98 7.18 -8.55 -4.72
CA LEU A 98 6.20 -9.34 -5.48
C LEU A 98 4.79 -8.77 -5.32
N ALA A 99 4.35 -8.51 -4.10
CA ALA A 99 3.03 -7.94 -3.83
C ALA A 99 2.86 -6.57 -4.49
N ILE A 100 3.89 -5.71 -4.43
CA ILE A 100 3.86 -4.38 -5.06
C ILE A 100 3.87 -4.48 -6.59
N SER A 101 4.53 -5.50 -7.18
CA SER A 101 4.69 -5.64 -8.63
C SER A 101 3.37 -5.78 -9.40
N ALA A 102 2.29 -6.19 -8.72
CA ALA A 102 0.95 -6.24 -9.31
C ALA A 102 0.31 -4.85 -9.48
N PHE A 103 0.86 -3.80 -8.87
CA PHE A 103 0.28 -2.46 -8.83
C PHE A 103 1.19 -1.38 -9.40
N ALA A 104 2.51 -1.51 -9.20
CA ALA A 104 3.48 -0.49 -9.57
C ALA A 104 4.89 -1.06 -9.68
N ASN A 105 5.83 -0.19 -10.00
CA ASN A 105 7.26 -0.54 -9.96
C ASN A 105 7.66 -0.95 -8.52
N PRO A 106 8.16 -2.20 -8.31
CA PRO A 106 8.52 -2.72 -7.00
C PRO A 106 9.87 -2.23 -6.47
N LEU A 107 10.51 -1.28 -7.14
CA LEU A 107 11.74 -0.68 -6.67
C LEU A 107 11.48 0.40 -5.61
N THR A 108 12.48 0.65 -4.78
CA THR A 108 12.44 1.67 -3.73
C THR A 108 12.16 3.07 -4.31
N GLY A 109 11.35 3.86 -3.60
CA GLY A 109 11.03 5.24 -3.96
C GLY A 109 9.57 5.47 -4.35
N GLY A 110 8.86 4.43 -4.80
CA GLY A 110 7.42 4.46 -5.08
C GLY A 110 6.59 3.94 -3.89
N LEU A 111 5.91 2.83 -4.12
CA LEU A 111 5.15 2.11 -3.08
C LEU A 111 6.05 1.30 -2.12
N VAL A 112 7.35 1.18 -2.42
CA VAL A 112 8.34 0.57 -1.52
C VAL A 112 9.13 1.69 -0.83
N LYS A 113 9.08 1.72 0.50
CA LYS A 113 9.80 2.67 1.36
C LYS A 113 10.82 1.93 2.22
N GLN A 114 11.57 2.66 3.01
CA GLN A 114 12.55 2.11 3.95
C GLN A 114 12.32 2.64 5.36
N TRP A 115 12.57 1.82 6.38
CA TRP A 115 12.45 2.20 7.79
C TRP A 115 13.50 3.21 8.25
N THR A 116 14.47 3.56 7.42
CA THR A 116 15.45 4.62 7.68
C THR A 116 14.83 6.02 7.67
N ALA A 117 13.61 6.18 7.10
CA ALA A 117 12.88 7.43 7.17
C ALA A 117 12.36 7.72 8.58
N THR A 118 12.23 8.99 8.94
CA THR A 118 11.57 9.36 10.20
C THR A 118 10.10 8.95 10.18
N THR A 119 9.54 8.62 11.35
CA THR A 119 8.11 8.26 11.50
C THR A 119 7.18 9.25 10.81
N ASN A 120 7.44 10.55 10.98
CA ASN A 120 6.62 11.60 10.36
C ASN A 120 6.72 11.61 8.82
N ALA A 121 7.92 11.40 8.28
CA ALA A 121 8.12 11.34 6.84
C ALA A 121 7.46 10.10 6.24
N LEU A 122 7.55 8.97 6.95
CA LEU A 122 6.92 7.73 6.54
C LEU A 122 5.39 7.87 6.51
N LEU A 123 4.78 8.36 7.59
CA LEU A 123 3.33 8.61 7.66
C LEU A 123 2.86 9.63 6.60
N ALA A 124 3.64 10.70 6.37
CA ALA A 124 3.33 11.65 5.32
C ALA A 124 3.38 11.02 3.91
N SER A 125 4.22 10.02 3.71
CA SER A 125 4.31 9.31 2.42
C SER A 125 3.11 8.41 2.12
N PHE A 126 2.25 8.17 3.09
CA PHE A 126 1.00 7.41 2.94
C PHE A 126 -0.18 8.27 2.48
N ASP A 127 -0.03 9.59 2.50
CA ASP A 127 -1.10 10.52 2.17
C ASP A 127 -1.70 10.25 0.78
N GLY A 128 -3.03 10.24 0.71
CA GLY A 128 -3.77 9.97 -0.52
C GLY A 128 -3.75 8.51 -0.98
N ASN A 129 -3.23 7.58 -0.18
CA ASN A 129 -3.26 6.16 -0.51
C ASN A 129 -4.57 5.50 -0.03
N PHE A 130 -5.47 5.21 -0.96
CA PHE A 130 -6.73 4.53 -0.70
C PHE A 130 -6.85 3.27 -1.57
N GLY A 131 -6.18 2.20 -1.13
CA GLY A 131 -6.30 0.88 -1.74
C GLY A 131 -5.08 0.36 -2.53
N LEU A 132 -3.93 1.04 -2.49
CA LEU A 132 -2.68 0.50 -3.03
C LEU A 132 -1.86 -0.12 -1.90
N PRO A 133 -1.30 -1.32 -2.04
CA PRO A 133 -0.39 -1.86 -1.05
C PRO A 133 0.90 -1.03 -1.01
N MET A 134 1.47 -0.89 0.17
CA MET A 134 2.82 -0.34 0.33
C MET A 134 3.70 -1.30 1.11
N ALA A 135 4.99 -1.26 0.84
CA ALA A 135 5.98 -2.01 1.59
C ALA A 135 6.97 -1.05 2.28
N VAL A 136 7.40 -1.41 3.49
CA VAL A 136 8.47 -0.70 4.19
C VAL A 136 9.54 -1.70 4.58
N ASP A 137 10.57 -1.76 3.75
CA ASP A 137 11.67 -2.73 3.83
C ASP A 137 12.73 -2.31 4.87
N GLU A 138 13.61 -3.25 5.24
CA GLU A 138 14.74 -3.07 6.15
C GLU A 138 14.36 -2.68 7.59
N SER A 139 13.44 -3.43 8.21
CA SER A 139 13.05 -3.21 9.61
C SER A 139 14.23 -3.27 10.60
N SER A 140 15.30 -3.99 10.27
CA SER A 140 16.55 -4.02 11.08
C SER A 140 17.31 -2.69 11.09
N ALA A 141 17.07 -1.82 10.12
CA ALA A 141 17.64 -0.48 10.04
C ALA A 141 16.69 0.59 10.62
N ALA A 142 15.58 0.18 11.23
CA ALA A 142 14.62 1.11 11.81
C ALA A 142 15.26 1.92 12.94
N THR A 143 15.12 3.24 12.85
CA THR A 143 15.51 4.17 13.91
C THR A 143 14.40 4.42 14.93
N ILE A 144 13.32 3.65 14.87
CA ILE A 144 12.13 3.78 15.71
C ILE A 144 12.32 2.93 16.97
N PRO A 145 12.55 3.53 18.14
CA PRO A 145 12.78 2.78 19.38
C PRO A 145 11.55 2.01 19.87
N ASP A 146 10.36 2.53 19.58
CA ASP A 146 9.07 1.95 19.93
C ASP A 146 8.11 2.11 18.75
N PHE A 147 7.63 0.99 18.25
CA PHE A 147 6.68 0.93 17.13
C PHE A 147 5.23 1.21 17.56
N SER A 148 4.91 1.16 18.86
CA SER A 148 3.53 1.30 19.35
C SER A 148 2.86 2.59 18.88
N PRO A 149 3.50 3.79 18.98
CA PRO A 149 2.89 5.02 18.47
C PRO A 149 2.69 5.02 16.95
N PHE A 150 3.60 4.37 16.20
CA PHE A 150 3.46 4.22 14.75
C PHE A 150 2.27 3.32 14.41
N ILE A 151 2.18 2.15 15.04
CA ILE A 151 1.08 1.19 14.84
C ILE A 151 -0.27 1.87 15.13
N TYR A 152 -0.35 2.58 16.25
CA TYR A 152 -1.56 3.30 16.64
C TYR A 152 -1.98 4.34 15.59
N MET A 153 -1.06 5.23 15.18
CA MET A 153 -1.36 6.24 14.15
C MET A 153 -1.69 5.61 12.81
N PHE A 154 -0.93 4.57 12.41
CA PHE A 154 -1.17 3.88 11.15
C PHE A 154 -2.57 3.26 11.10
N SER A 155 -2.98 2.59 12.18
CA SER A 155 -4.30 1.94 12.26
C SER A 155 -5.48 2.92 12.25
N GLN A 156 -5.27 4.18 12.67
CA GLN A 156 -6.28 5.24 12.62
C GLN A 156 -6.54 5.78 11.21
N GLY A 157 -5.69 5.46 10.22
CA GLY A 157 -5.83 5.91 8.84
C GLY A 157 -5.58 7.41 8.62
N HIS A 158 -5.04 8.12 9.61
CA HIS A 158 -4.70 9.53 9.48
C HIS A 158 -3.49 9.93 10.32
N GLY A 159 -2.77 10.95 9.84
CA GLY A 159 -1.66 11.56 10.54
C GLY A 159 -2.11 12.50 11.66
N ARG A 160 -1.13 13.05 12.38
CA ARG A 160 -1.39 14.08 13.41
C ARG A 160 -1.79 15.40 12.76
N GLU A 161 -2.82 16.02 13.30
CA GLU A 161 -3.14 17.40 12.97
C GLU A 161 -2.04 18.35 13.47
N ARG A 162 -1.71 19.33 12.68
CA ARG A 162 -0.69 20.34 13.00
C ARG A 162 -1.20 21.73 12.68
N ALA A 163 -0.90 22.70 13.55
CA ALA A 163 -1.14 24.10 13.25
C ALA A 163 -0.14 24.61 12.20
N LYS A 164 -0.63 25.43 11.28
CA LYS A 164 0.20 26.27 10.40
C LYS A 164 0.74 27.46 11.19
N ALA A 165 1.78 28.11 10.67
CA ALA A 165 2.34 29.33 11.29
C ALA A 165 1.33 30.45 11.51
N ASN A 166 0.25 30.48 10.72
CA ASN A 166 -0.86 31.45 10.83
C ASN A 166 -1.99 30.98 11.77
N GLY A 167 -1.80 29.91 12.55
CA GLY A 167 -2.79 29.35 13.47
C GLY A 167 -3.88 28.48 12.84
N ALA A 168 -3.98 28.41 11.52
CA ALA A 168 -4.92 27.51 10.86
C ALA A 168 -4.46 26.05 10.98
N LEU A 169 -5.39 25.10 11.03
CA LEU A 169 -5.06 23.67 10.99
C LEU A 169 -4.54 23.28 9.59
N ARG A 170 -3.46 22.50 9.57
CA ARG A 170 -3.02 21.81 8.37
C ARG A 170 -3.85 20.52 8.24
N GLU A 171 -4.37 20.27 7.06
CA GLU A 171 -5.04 19.00 6.79
C GLU A 171 -4.08 17.84 7.10
N ALA A 172 -4.55 16.90 7.90
CA ALA A 172 -3.79 15.70 8.24
C ALA A 172 -3.72 14.76 7.02
N ALA A 173 -2.59 14.11 6.83
CA ALA A 173 -2.46 13.03 5.85
C ALA A 173 -3.49 11.94 6.15
N LYS A 174 -4.13 11.38 5.12
CA LYS A 174 -5.15 10.33 5.24
C LYS A 174 -4.83 9.17 4.33
N TRP A 175 -5.11 7.96 4.81
CA TRP A 175 -4.88 6.73 4.06
C TRP A 175 -5.81 5.61 4.48
N SER A 176 -5.94 4.60 3.60
CA SER A 176 -6.59 3.33 3.91
C SER A 176 -6.07 2.24 2.98
N PHE A 177 -5.21 1.36 3.47
CA PHE A 177 -4.53 0.35 2.65
C PHE A 177 -3.88 -0.77 3.49
N THR A 178 -3.25 -1.75 2.82
CA THR A 178 -2.44 -2.79 3.46
C THR A 178 -0.95 -2.43 3.39
N LEU A 179 -0.29 -2.38 4.55
CA LEU A 179 1.15 -2.21 4.71
C LEU A 179 1.81 -3.59 4.87
N LEU A 180 2.91 -3.80 4.17
CA LEU A 180 3.80 -4.95 4.28
C LEU A 180 5.15 -4.50 4.87
N SER A 181 5.78 -5.29 5.75
CA SER A 181 7.13 -5.00 6.24
C SER A 181 7.84 -6.23 6.78
#